data_7f9243d1ee9505c4c9d9764b9507d9e0
#
_entry.id   7f9243d1ee9505c4c9d9764b9507d9e0
#
_cell.length_a   1.000
_cell.length_b   1.000
_cell.length_c   1.000
_cell.angle_alpha   90.00
_cell.angle_beta   90.00
_cell.angle_gamma   90.00
#
_symmetry.space_group_name_H-M   'P 1'
#
loop_
_entity.id
_entity.type
_entity.pdbx_description
1 polymer ?
#
loop_
_entity_poly.entity_id
_entity_poly.type
_entity_poly.pdbx_seq_one_letter_code
_entity_poly.pdbx_strand_id
1 'polypeptide(L)' 'MPSYSYIAVDAMGKEKKATIDAENQDKAAARLKKNGLTLISIKEVGMLEKDIK' A
#
# COMPACT_ATOMS: atom_id res chain seq x y z
N MET A 1 3.80 7.89 -10.57
CA MET A 1 3.12 7.84 -9.28
C MET A 1 3.95 7.02 -8.30
N PRO A 2 4.04 7.46 -7.08
CA PRO A 2 4.83 6.69 -6.11
C PRO A 2 4.17 5.35 -5.77
N SER A 3 4.98 4.42 -5.37
CA SER A 3 4.51 3.12 -4.95
C SER A 3 4.49 3.06 -3.44
N TYR A 4 3.50 2.36 -2.90
CA TYR A 4 3.36 2.21 -1.46
C TYR A 4 3.30 0.74 -1.11
N SER A 5 4.11 0.37 -0.12
CA SER A 5 4.09 -0.98 0.41
C SER A 5 3.13 -1.01 1.59
N TYR A 6 2.24 -1.98 1.62
CA TYR A 6 1.26 -2.01 2.69
C TYR A 6 1.07 -3.39 3.26
N ILE A 7 0.57 -3.42 4.46
CA ILE A 7 0.15 -4.66 5.12
C ILE A 7 -1.29 -4.44 5.54
N ALA A 8 -2.15 -5.33 5.10
CA ALA A 8 -3.57 -5.21 5.38
C ALA A 8 -4.14 -6.57 5.76
N VAL A 9 -5.29 -6.54 6.42
CA VAL A 9 -5.96 -7.75 6.86
C VAL A 9 -7.31 -7.81 6.16
N ASP A 10 -7.65 -8.96 5.61
CA ASP A 10 -8.93 -9.12 4.95
C ASP A 10 -10.02 -9.50 5.96
N ALA A 11 -11.23 -9.73 5.45
CA ALA A 11 -12.37 -10.01 6.31
C ALA A 11 -12.19 -11.29 7.13
N MET A 12 -11.33 -12.15 6.68
CA MET A 12 -11.08 -13.42 7.39
C MET A 12 -9.97 -13.29 8.41
N GLY A 13 -9.37 -12.11 8.50
CA GLY A 13 -8.30 -11.90 9.45
C GLY A 13 -6.94 -12.30 8.92
N LYS A 14 -6.82 -12.51 7.63
CA LYS A 14 -5.55 -12.89 7.03
C LYS A 14 -4.75 -11.66 6.64
N GLU A 15 -3.49 -11.68 6.99
CA GLU A 15 -2.59 -10.60 6.70
C GLU A 15 -2.10 -10.69 5.27
N LYS A 16 -2.12 -9.57 4.56
CA LYS A 16 -1.65 -9.53 3.18
C LYS A 16 -0.67 -8.39 3.00
N LYS A 17 0.41 -8.68 2.33
CA LYS A 17 1.43 -7.69 2.01
C LYS A 17 1.45 -7.52 0.50
N ALA A 18 1.48 -6.27 0.07
CA ALA A 18 1.53 -5.99 -1.35
C ALA A 18 1.99 -4.57 -1.58
N THR A 19 2.09 -4.21 -2.85
CA THR A 19 2.48 -2.87 -3.24
C THR A 19 1.38 -2.28 -4.10
N ILE A 20 1.14 -1.01 -3.94
CA ILE A 20 0.10 -0.32 -4.69
C ILE A 20 0.62 1.02 -5.16
N ASP A 21 0.24 1.42 -6.36
CA ASP A 21 0.59 2.72 -6.91
C ASP A 21 -0.51 3.70 -6.61
N ALA A 22 -0.16 4.86 -6.08
CA ALA A 22 -1.12 5.88 -5.77
C ALA A 22 -0.44 7.24 -5.74
N GLU A 23 -1.24 8.29 -5.86
CA GLU A 23 -0.73 9.64 -5.84
C GLU A 23 -0.13 10.00 -4.49
N ASN A 24 -0.76 9.51 -3.44
CA ASN A 24 -0.28 9.76 -2.08
C ASN A 24 -0.81 8.67 -1.17
N GLN A 25 -0.40 8.75 0.08
CA GLN A 25 -0.76 7.75 1.05
C GLN A 25 -2.28 7.66 1.28
N ASP A 26 -2.94 8.80 1.29
CA ASP A 26 -4.39 8.83 1.48
C ASP A 26 -5.11 8.09 0.36
N LYS A 27 -4.65 8.29 -0.85
CA LYS A 27 -5.27 7.62 -1.99
C LYS A 27 -5.04 6.12 -1.93
N ALA A 28 -3.84 5.73 -1.53
CA ALA A 28 -3.54 4.31 -1.41
C ALA A 28 -4.45 3.66 -0.36
N ALA A 29 -4.58 4.32 0.79
CA ALA A 29 -5.42 3.79 1.85
C ALA A 29 -6.88 3.69 1.41
N ALA A 30 -7.35 4.68 0.68
CA ALA A 30 -8.73 4.67 0.19
C ALA A 30 -8.98 3.49 -0.74
N ARG A 31 -8.01 3.18 -1.58
CA ARG A 31 -8.13 2.04 -2.47
C ARG A 31 -8.26 0.74 -1.72
N LEU A 32 -7.46 0.60 -0.67
CA LEU A 32 -7.49 -0.61 0.14
C LEU A 32 -8.81 -0.76 0.86
N LYS A 33 -9.34 0.34 1.35
CA LYS A 33 -10.64 0.31 2.02
C LYS A 33 -11.73 -0.11 1.05
N LYS A 34 -11.63 0.34 -0.19
CA LYS A 34 -12.59 -0.01 -1.21
C LYS A 34 -12.62 -1.51 -1.47
N ASN A 35 -11.48 -2.14 -1.30
CA ASN A 35 -11.36 -3.58 -1.51
C ASN A 35 -11.76 -4.39 -0.28
N GLY A 36 -12.22 -3.71 0.76
CA GLY A 36 -12.63 -4.40 1.98
C GLY A 36 -11.47 -4.82 2.87
N LEU A 37 -10.33 -4.20 2.67
CA LEU A 37 -9.15 -4.53 3.47
C LEU A 37 -9.00 -3.56 4.62
N THR A 38 -8.50 -4.07 5.74
CA THR A 38 -8.18 -3.24 6.89
C THR A 38 -6.69 -2.95 6.87
N LEU A 39 -6.35 -1.69 6.72
CA LEU A 39 -4.96 -1.30 6.62
C LEU A 39 -4.28 -1.33 7.99
N ILE A 40 -3.21 -2.10 8.08
CA ILE A 40 -2.43 -2.17 9.30
C ILE A 40 -1.27 -1.20 9.22
N SER A 41 -0.57 -1.21 8.09
CA SER A 41 0.62 -0.40 7.93
C SER A 41 0.78 -0.04 6.46
N ILE A 42 1.35 1.12 6.21
CA ILE A 42 1.63 1.56 4.85
C ILE A 42 2.82 2.49 4.88
N LYS A 43 3.66 2.39 3.86
CA LYS A 43 4.78 3.31 3.74
C LYS A 43 5.14 3.49 2.28
N GLU A 44 5.68 4.65 1.98
CA GLU A 44 6.11 4.96 0.64
C GLU A 44 7.40 4.23 0.32
N VAL A 45 7.40 3.51 -0.80
CA VAL A 45 8.59 2.76 -1.21
C VAL A 45 9.46 3.60 -2.10
N GLY A 46 8.90 4.62 -2.70
CA GLY A 46 9.64 5.46 -3.60
C GLY A 46 10.03 4.72 -4.84
N MET A 47 10.62 5.39 -5.69
CA MET A 47 11.14 4.81 -6.89
C MET A 47 12.60 4.87 -6.91
N LEU A 48 13.02 5.07 -6.41
CA LEU A 48 14.16 5.22 -6.49
C LEU A 48 15.20 4.53 -6.57
N GLU A 49 14.57 4.37 -6.73
CA GLU A 49 15.18 4.01 -6.81
C GLU A 49 16.06 3.83 -7.36
N LYS A 50 16.08 3.77 -7.64
CA LYS A 50 16.65 3.74 -8.15
C LYS A 50 17.66 3.93 -8.38
N ASP A 51 17.71 3.95 -8.30
CA ASP A 51 18.50 4.21 -8.48
C ASP A 51 19.55 4.12 -8.66
N ILE A 52 19.83 4.05 -8.56
CA ILE A 52 20.64 4.04 -8.62
C ILE A 52 21.60 3.96 -8.88
N LYS A 53 21.96 3.91 -9.00
CA LYS A 53 22.73 3.93 -9.15
C LYS A 53 23.22 3.86 -9.34
#